data_e5a77289556f9d7e37cc342afa417dfd
#
_entry.id   e5a77289556f9d7e37cc342afa417dfd
#
_cell.length_a   1.000
_cell.length_b   1.000
_cell.length_c   1.000
_cell.angle_alpha   90.00
_cell.angle_beta   90.00
_cell.angle_gamma   90.00
#
_symmetry.space_group_name_H-M   'P 1'
#
loop_
_entity.id
_entity.type
_entity.pdbx_description
1 polymer ?
#
loop_
_entity_poly.entity_id
_entity_poly.type
_entity_poly.pdbx_seq_one_letter_code
_entity_poly.pdbx_strand_id
1 'polypeptide(L)'
;MDFIDLAAQQRRISEKLSANISKVLAHGQYINGPEVRELEEALAAYVGAKHAVGCASGTDALLMALMALEIGPGDAVFTTPFTFIATAEVISLLGATPVFVDIDPVTFNLDPAQLELAIAAVKKSDPAIYPLPKSAAAWNGNRLAAVGIVLVEDHDGCTNPDPDDRRNDDAQAGGEIGLRPRAVIPVDLFGLPADYDAIGAVAARHGLDVVEDAAQSFGGECRGKKAGAFGRIACTSFFPAKPLGCYGDAGMCFTDDDRLAAALRSIRVHGQGSDKYDNVRIGINGRLDTLQAAILLAKFSIFPEEIDLRQEVAKRYDALLAGIIKTPVIPDGYKSAWAQYSLLARDDAERNALMAKLRDGGVPTAIYYPKPLHRQAAFAGLRYDGETANQACSATASRNTSPGSPDPSLPPFFPISEDCARRIFSLPMHPYLEASAQQKIAALLECRAPFLPFSRAKR
;
A
#
# COMPACT_ATOMS: atom_id res chain seq x y z
N MET A 1 6.56 0.20 27.04
CA MET A 1 6.53 -0.75 25.89
C MET A 1 6.24 0.08 24.66
N ASP A 2 7.09 -0.03 23.64
CA ASP A 2 6.91 0.70 22.40
C ASP A 2 6.11 -0.15 21.39
N PHE A 3 5.35 0.50 20.50
CA PHE A 3 4.68 -0.20 19.40
C PHE A 3 5.70 -0.70 18.38
N ILE A 4 6.75 0.11 18.12
CA ILE A 4 7.95 -0.22 17.34
C ILE A 4 9.15 0.36 18.10
N ASP A 5 10.16 -0.45 18.41
CA ASP A 5 11.36 0.00 19.16
C ASP A 5 12.53 0.32 18.23
N LEU A 6 12.51 1.53 17.66
CA LEU A 6 13.58 2.04 16.82
C LEU A 6 14.88 2.31 17.61
N ALA A 7 14.76 2.61 18.91
CA ALA A 7 15.92 2.90 19.73
C ALA A 7 16.76 1.62 20.00
N ALA A 8 16.12 0.47 20.18
CA ALA A 8 16.82 -0.81 20.29
C ALA A 8 17.58 -1.15 19.00
N GLN A 9 16.96 -0.93 17.83
CA GLN A 9 17.62 -1.12 16.54
C GLN A 9 18.84 -0.19 16.40
N GLN A 10 18.66 1.09 16.70
CA GLN A 10 19.73 2.09 16.59
C GLN A 10 20.95 1.76 17.47
N ARG A 11 20.73 1.29 18.70
CA ARG A 11 21.84 0.86 19.59
C ARG A 11 22.68 -0.26 18.97
N ARG A 12 22.08 -1.20 18.24
CA ARG A 12 22.79 -2.33 17.61
C ARG A 12 23.68 -1.91 16.44
N ILE A 13 23.33 -0.84 15.76
CA ILE A 13 24.04 -0.39 14.54
C ILE A 13 24.77 0.94 14.72
N SER A 14 24.87 1.47 15.94
CA SER A 14 25.31 2.84 16.22
C SER A 14 26.66 3.19 15.59
N GLU A 15 27.66 2.29 15.67
CA GLU A 15 28.98 2.50 15.09
C GLU A 15 28.93 2.58 13.58
N LYS A 16 28.27 1.61 12.94
CA LYS A 16 28.13 1.52 11.48
C LYS A 16 27.31 2.70 10.95
N LEU A 17 26.26 3.07 11.67
CA LEU A 17 25.42 4.21 11.34
C LEU A 17 26.23 5.52 11.35
N SER A 18 26.99 5.76 12.43
CA SER A 18 27.85 6.95 12.56
C SER A 18 28.94 6.99 11.48
N ALA A 19 29.57 5.86 11.19
CA ALA A 19 30.57 5.75 10.12
C ALA A 19 30.00 6.07 8.74
N ASN A 20 28.82 5.50 8.41
CA ASN A 20 28.17 5.73 7.12
C ASN A 20 27.74 7.19 6.94
N ILE A 21 27.16 7.81 7.96
CA ILE A 21 26.77 9.23 7.92
C ILE A 21 28.02 10.11 7.76
N SER A 22 29.07 9.84 8.53
CA SER A 22 30.34 10.61 8.46
C SER A 22 30.98 10.53 7.07
N LYS A 23 30.91 9.37 6.40
CA LYS A 23 31.39 9.19 5.03
C LYS A 23 30.64 10.10 4.05
N VAL A 24 29.30 10.18 4.14
CA VAL A 24 28.51 11.12 3.30
C VAL A 24 28.88 12.56 3.57
N LEU A 25 29.02 12.96 4.84
CA LEU A 25 29.41 14.32 5.21
C LEU A 25 30.81 14.67 4.68
N ALA A 26 31.75 13.71 4.67
CA ALA A 26 33.12 13.92 4.21
C ALA A 26 33.21 14.17 2.70
N HIS A 27 32.43 13.45 1.85
CA HIS A 27 32.47 13.65 0.39
C HIS A 27 31.46 14.69 -0.11
N GLY A 28 30.43 15.04 0.67
CA GLY A 28 29.49 16.13 0.35
C GLY A 28 28.51 15.85 -0.81
N GLN A 29 28.41 14.62 -1.32
CA GLN A 29 27.48 14.24 -2.39
C GLN A 29 26.13 13.83 -1.78
N TYR A 30 25.31 14.81 -1.41
CA TYR A 30 24.05 14.57 -0.70
C TYR A 30 22.92 14.04 -1.60
N ILE A 31 23.02 14.20 -2.92
CA ILE A 31 22.03 13.74 -3.92
C ILE A 31 22.75 12.81 -4.91
N ASN A 32 22.16 11.63 -5.12
CA ASN A 32 22.71 10.59 -6.01
C ASN A 32 24.18 10.24 -5.72
N GLY A 33 24.59 10.28 -4.43
CA GLY A 33 25.91 9.86 -4.01
C GLY A 33 26.11 8.35 -4.14
N PRO A 34 27.36 7.88 -3.91
CA PRO A 34 27.72 6.47 -4.11
C PRO A 34 26.88 5.51 -3.26
N GLU A 35 26.42 5.92 -2.07
CA GLU A 35 25.61 5.11 -1.17
C GLU A 35 24.23 4.77 -1.75
N VAL A 36 23.68 5.63 -2.63
CA VAL A 36 22.42 5.34 -3.32
C VAL A 36 22.60 4.16 -4.24
N ARG A 37 23.67 4.15 -5.04
CA ARG A 37 23.96 3.02 -5.95
C ARG A 37 24.29 1.74 -5.17
N GLU A 38 25.11 1.85 -4.12
CA GLU A 38 25.45 0.72 -3.24
C GLU A 38 24.19 0.08 -2.64
N LEU A 39 23.24 0.90 -2.20
CA LEU A 39 21.95 0.43 -1.68
C LEU A 39 21.10 -0.21 -2.78
N GLU A 40 20.98 0.42 -3.96
CA GLU A 40 20.24 -0.13 -5.10
C GLU A 40 20.76 -1.52 -5.49
N GLU A 41 22.08 -1.67 -5.62
CA GLU A 41 22.74 -2.96 -5.93
C GLU A 41 22.49 -4.01 -4.84
N ALA A 42 22.65 -3.63 -3.56
CA ALA A 42 22.44 -4.55 -2.44
C ALA A 42 20.99 -5.01 -2.33
N LEU A 43 20.02 -4.13 -2.49
CA LEU A 43 18.60 -4.47 -2.38
C LEU A 43 18.07 -5.20 -3.62
N ALA A 44 18.55 -4.88 -4.84
CA ALA A 44 18.26 -5.65 -6.04
C ALA A 44 18.73 -7.11 -5.88
N ALA A 45 19.97 -7.32 -5.42
CA ALA A 45 20.50 -8.66 -5.13
C ALA A 45 19.71 -9.38 -4.04
N TYR A 46 19.25 -8.67 -3.00
CA TYR A 46 18.48 -9.25 -1.90
C TYR A 46 17.12 -9.79 -2.33
N VAL A 47 16.38 -9.05 -3.16
CA VAL A 47 15.06 -9.47 -3.65
C VAL A 47 15.16 -10.38 -4.88
N GLY A 48 16.31 -10.40 -5.57
CA GLY A 48 16.51 -11.17 -6.79
C GLY A 48 16.01 -10.47 -8.05
N ALA A 49 15.87 -9.13 -8.02
CA ALA A 49 15.51 -8.30 -9.19
C ALA A 49 16.78 -7.84 -9.94
N LYS A 50 16.65 -7.60 -11.24
CA LYS A 50 17.76 -7.08 -12.08
C LYS A 50 18.10 -5.63 -11.75
N HIS A 51 17.10 -4.81 -11.46
CA HIS A 51 17.24 -3.39 -11.19
C HIS A 51 16.51 -2.98 -9.92
N ALA A 52 17.13 -2.08 -9.17
CA ALA A 52 16.49 -1.27 -8.15
C ALA A 52 16.70 0.21 -8.49
N VAL A 53 15.70 1.03 -8.21
CA VAL A 53 15.71 2.48 -8.42
C VAL A 53 15.19 3.16 -7.16
N GLY A 54 16.11 3.74 -6.37
CA GLY A 54 15.76 4.44 -5.14
C GLY A 54 15.02 5.74 -5.42
N CYS A 55 14.01 6.05 -4.60
CA CYS A 55 13.19 7.24 -4.72
C CYS A 55 12.85 7.86 -3.37
N ALA A 56 12.16 9.01 -3.39
CA ALA A 56 11.95 9.84 -2.21
C ALA A 56 10.95 9.25 -1.20
N SER A 57 10.01 8.40 -1.64
CA SER A 57 9.03 7.77 -0.77
C SER A 57 8.41 6.53 -1.42
N GLY A 58 7.66 5.73 -0.63
CA GLY A 58 6.85 4.64 -1.19
C GLY A 58 5.72 5.16 -2.11
N THR A 59 5.17 6.34 -1.81
CA THR A 59 4.17 7.00 -2.67
C THR A 59 4.79 7.36 -4.02
N ASP A 60 6.00 7.96 -4.02
CA ASP A 60 6.72 8.25 -5.25
C ASP A 60 7.10 6.99 -6.03
N ALA A 61 7.42 5.88 -5.34
CA ALA A 61 7.68 4.60 -6.00
C ALA A 61 6.47 4.13 -6.83
N LEU A 62 5.27 4.14 -6.23
CA LEU A 62 4.02 3.78 -6.91
C LEU A 62 3.68 4.77 -8.04
N LEU A 63 3.82 6.07 -7.78
CA LEU A 63 3.57 7.11 -8.79
C LEU A 63 4.50 6.94 -9.99
N MET A 64 5.81 6.79 -9.75
CA MET A 64 6.81 6.56 -10.79
C MET A 64 6.57 5.28 -11.57
N ALA A 65 6.12 4.21 -10.91
CA ALA A 65 5.77 2.94 -11.56
C ALA A 65 4.60 3.14 -12.54
N LEU A 66 3.54 3.81 -12.13
CA LEU A 66 2.40 4.09 -13.00
C LEU A 66 2.75 5.06 -14.13
N MET A 67 3.59 6.08 -13.87
CA MET A 67 4.11 6.97 -14.91
C MET A 67 4.96 6.20 -15.95
N ALA A 68 5.81 5.26 -15.49
CA ALA A 68 6.63 4.44 -16.39
C ALA A 68 5.80 3.44 -17.23
N LEU A 69 4.62 3.06 -16.74
CA LEU A 69 3.62 2.25 -17.45
C LEU A 69 2.64 3.09 -18.28
N GLU A 70 2.85 4.42 -18.32
CA GLU A 70 2.02 5.38 -19.08
C GLU A 70 0.53 5.29 -18.72
N ILE A 71 0.24 5.11 -17.45
CA ILE A 71 -1.12 5.12 -16.90
C ILE A 71 -1.64 6.56 -16.86
N GLY A 72 -2.88 6.76 -17.30
CA GLY A 72 -3.48 8.10 -17.38
C GLY A 72 -5.00 8.09 -17.50
N PRO A 73 -5.60 9.22 -17.94
CA PRO A 73 -7.04 9.37 -18.09
C PRO A 73 -7.67 8.28 -18.99
N GLY A 74 -8.82 7.76 -18.56
CA GLY A 74 -9.51 6.65 -19.24
C GLY A 74 -9.01 5.26 -18.85
N ASP A 75 -7.88 5.14 -18.14
CA ASP A 75 -7.41 3.87 -17.64
C ASP A 75 -8.08 3.49 -16.32
N ALA A 76 -8.42 2.20 -16.16
CA ALA A 76 -8.82 1.59 -14.91
C ALA A 76 -7.61 0.86 -14.30
N VAL A 77 -7.31 1.17 -13.05
CA VAL A 77 -6.31 0.48 -12.24
C VAL A 77 -6.98 -0.17 -11.04
N PHE A 78 -6.87 -1.49 -10.94
CA PHE A 78 -7.51 -2.27 -9.90
C PHE A 78 -6.65 -2.27 -8.63
N THR A 79 -7.26 -2.06 -7.46
CA THR A 79 -6.60 -2.18 -6.16
C THR A 79 -7.60 -2.44 -5.05
N THR A 80 -7.14 -2.69 -3.81
CA THR A 80 -8.03 -2.94 -2.68
C THR A 80 -8.46 -1.63 -2.00
N PRO A 81 -9.69 -1.55 -1.45
CA PRO A 81 -10.09 -0.44 -0.60
C PRO A 81 -9.53 -0.53 0.82
N PHE A 82 -8.97 -1.68 1.22
CA PHE A 82 -8.44 -1.92 2.57
C PHE A 82 -6.93 -1.82 2.58
N THR A 83 -6.43 -0.60 2.43
CA THR A 83 -5.00 -0.27 2.38
C THR A 83 -4.74 1.17 2.82
N PHE A 84 -3.45 1.58 2.84
CA PHE A 84 -3.06 2.97 2.96
C PHE A 84 -3.43 3.75 1.70
N ILE A 85 -3.77 5.03 1.86
CA ILE A 85 -4.30 5.86 0.77
C ILE A 85 -3.36 5.94 -0.44
N ALA A 86 -2.03 5.88 -0.24
CA ALA A 86 -1.03 6.03 -1.30
C ALA A 86 -1.29 5.11 -2.49
N THR A 87 -1.72 3.86 -2.25
CA THR A 87 -1.99 2.88 -3.31
C THR A 87 -3.04 3.37 -4.32
N ALA A 88 -4.07 4.09 -3.86
CA ALA A 88 -5.15 4.57 -4.73
C ALA A 88 -5.00 6.05 -5.12
N GLU A 89 -4.38 6.88 -4.27
CA GLU A 89 -4.21 8.30 -4.58
C GLU A 89 -3.30 8.54 -5.79
N VAL A 90 -2.24 7.72 -5.97
CA VAL A 90 -1.34 7.84 -7.14
C VAL A 90 -2.05 7.53 -8.46
N ILE A 91 -3.06 6.65 -8.45
CA ILE A 91 -3.91 6.39 -9.60
C ILE A 91 -4.70 7.65 -9.95
N SER A 92 -5.33 8.25 -8.93
CA SER A 92 -6.12 9.46 -9.09
C SER A 92 -5.28 10.67 -9.48
N LEU A 93 -4.04 10.80 -8.96
CA LEU A 93 -3.10 11.86 -9.33
C LEU A 93 -2.76 11.86 -10.81
N LEU A 94 -2.73 10.69 -11.45
CA LEU A 94 -2.49 10.55 -12.90
C LEU A 94 -3.77 10.67 -13.73
N GLY A 95 -4.92 10.98 -13.13
CA GLY A 95 -6.20 11.09 -13.83
C GLY A 95 -6.81 9.73 -14.22
N ALA A 96 -6.20 8.63 -13.84
CA ALA A 96 -6.74 7.29 -14.00
C ALA A 96 -7.81 7.00 -12.92
N THR A 97 -8.61 5.97 -13.14
CA THR A 97 -9.70 5.60 -12.23
C THR A 97 -9.30 4.40 -11.37
N PRO A 98 -9.21 4.55 -10.04
CA PRO A 98 -9.05 3.39 -9.15
C PRO A 98 -10.37 2.59 -9.13
N VAL A 99 -10.29 1.31 -9.45
CA VAL A 99 -11.38 0.34 -9.32
C VAL A 99 -11.07 -0.53 -8.11
N PHE A 100 -11.86 -0.37 -7.06
CA PHE A 100 -11.63 -1.13 -5.84
C PHE A 100 -12.09 -2.58 -5.98
N VAL A 101 -11.31 -3.49 -5.41
CA VAL A 101 -11.53 -4.94 -5.37
C VAL A 101 -11.51 -5.38 -3.92
N ASP A 102 -12.53 -6.09 -3.46
CA ASP A 102 -12.60 -6.54 -2.07
C ASP A 102 -11.48 -7.53 -1.74
N ILE A 103 -11.27 -7.77 -0.46
CA ILE A 103 -10.17 -8.56 0.09
C ILE A 103 -10.61 -9.97 0.45
N ASP A 104 -9.65 -10.87 0.52
CA ASP A 104 -9.80 -12.17 1.16
C ASP A 104 -9.92 -12.00 2.69
N PRO A 105 -10.93 -12.61 3.35
CA PRO A 105 -11.18 -12.41 4.78
C PRO A 105 -10.16 -13.09 5.70
N VAL A 106 -9.24 -13.87 5.14
CA VAL A 106 -8.23 -14.63 5.89
C VAL A 106 -6.88 -13.91 5.85
N THR A 107 -6.46 -13.50 4.65
CA THR A 107 -5.16 -12.86 4.40
C THR A 107 -5.22 -11.34 4.40
N PHE A 108 -6.41 -10.76 4.24
CA PHE A 108 -6.67 -9.32 4.06
C PHE A 108 -6.08 -8.73 2.77
N ASN A 109 -5.51 -9.55 1.91
CA ASN A 109 -5.00 -9.17 0.61
C ASN A 109 -6.09 -9.20 -0.45
N LEU A 110 -5.85 -8.57 -1.60
CA LEU A 110 -6.77 -8.53 -2.73
C LEU A 110 -7.22 -9.94 -3.13
N ASP A 111 -8.55 -10.17 -3.25
CA ASP A 111 -9.13 -11.45 -3.65
C ASP A 111 -9.07 -11.60 -5.19
N PRO A 112 -8.35 -12.61 -5.72
CA PRO A 112 -8.24 -12.84 -7.16
C PRO A 112 -9.57 -13.15 -7.85
N ALA A 113 -10.53 -13.76 -7.16
CA ALA A 113 -11.86 -14.04 -7.72
C ALA A 113 -12.68 -12.74 -7.85
N GLN A 114 -12.59 -11.84 -6.88
CA GLN A 114 -13.20 -10.52 -6.97
C GLN A 114 -12.54 -9.66 -8.05
N LEU A 115 -11.22 -9.80 -8.26
CA LEU A 115 -10.51 -9.13 -9.34
C LEU A 115 -11.06 -9.53 -10.72
N GLU A 116 -11.28 -10.82 -10.95
CA GLU A 116 -11.87 -11.31 -12.21
C GLU A 116 -13.24 -10.68 -12.48
N LEU A 117 -14.10 -10.60 -11.45
CA LEU A 117 -15.43 -9.98 -11.55
C LEU A 117 -15.33 -8.48 -11.85
N ALA A 118 -14.43 -7.76 -11.15
CA ALA A 118 -14.22 -6.34 -11.35
C ALA A 118 -13.74 -6.02 -12.77
N ILE A 119 -12.81 -6.83 -13.32
CA ILE A 119 -12.35 -6.67 -14.71
C ILE A 119 -13.49 -6.95 -15.69
N ALA A 120 -14.29 -8.00 -15.47
CA ALA A 120 -15.43 -8.32 -16.32
C ALA A 120 -16.47 -7.20 -16.32
N ALA A 121 -16.73 -6.59 -15.16
CA ALA A 121 -17.63 -5.46 -15.01
C ALA A 121 -17.14 -4.23 -15.78
N VAL A 122 -15.86 -3.88 -15.65
CA VAL A 122 -15.25 -2.75 -16.39
C VAL A 122 -15.34 -2.97 -17.91
N LYS A 123 -14.97 -4.16 -18.40
CA LYS A 123 -15.01 -4.49 -19.83
C LYS A 123 -16.41 -4.43 -20.43
N LYS A 124 -17.45 -4.74 -19.64
CA LYS A 124 -18.85 -4.71 -20.07
C LYS A 124 -19.57 -3.41 -19.70
N SER A 125 -18.92 -2.52 -18.94
CA SER A 125 -19.53 -1.34 -18.31
C SER A 125 -20.80 -1.71 -17.52
N ASP A 126 -20.77 -2.85 -16.80
CA ASP A 126 -21.93 -3.43 -16.13
C ASP A 126 -21.72 -3.51 -14.59
N PRO A 127 -22.24 -2.56 -13.82
CA PRO A 127 -22.13 -2.54 -12.36
C PRO A 127 -22.94 -3.65 -11.67
N ALA A 128 -23.80 -4.39 -12.37
CA ALA A 128 -24.49 -5.54 -11.82
C ALA A 128 -23.56 -6.75 -11.62
N ILE A 129 -22.44 -6.82 -12.36
CA ILE A 129 -21.42 -7.87 -12.21
C ILE A 129 -20.56 -7.60 -10.98
N TYR A 130 -20.12 -6.35 -10.82
CA TYR A 130 -19.27 -5.90 -9.71
C TYR A 130 -19.42 -4.38 -9.53
N PRO A 131 -19.36 -3.84 -8.30
CA PRO A 131 -19.48 -2.41 -8.07
C PRO A 131 -18.46 -1.61 -8.86
N LEU A 132 -18.93 -0.72 -9.71
CA LEU A 132 -18.10 0.19 -10.51
C LEU A 132 -18.28 1.63 -10.07
N PRO A 133 -17.21 2.43 -10.10
CA PRO A 133 -17.35 3.87 -9.92
C PRO A 133 -18.14 4.46 -11.10
N LYS A 134 -19.13 5.31 -10.81
CA LYS A 134 -19.89 6.06 -11.82
C LYS A 134 -18.94 7.02 -12.52
N SER A 135 -18.62 6.69 -13.76
CA SER A 135 -17.84 7.38 -14.77
C SER A 135 -16.77 8.40 -14.32
N ALA A 136 -15.58 8.21 -14.86
CA ALA A 136 -14.47 9.17 -14.83
C ALA A 136 -14.83 10.58 -15.39
N ALA A 137 -15.96 10.74 -16.07
CA ALA A 137 -16.44 12.04 -16.56
C ALA A 137 -16.68 13.07 -15.44
N ALA A 138 -16.90 12.64 -14.19
CA ALA A 138 -17.00 13.53 -13.03
C ALA A 138 -15.64 13.93 -12.44
N TRP A 139 -14.55 13.27 -12.82
CA TRP A 139 -13.15 13.61 -12.48
C TRP A 139 -12.51 14.56 -13.50
N ASN A 140 -13.26 14.95 -14.53
CA ASN A 140 -12.81 15.93 -15.53
C ASN A 140 -12.36 17.24 -14.88
N GLY A 141 -11.04 17.44 -14.83
CA GLY A 141 -10.31 18.72 -14.84
C GLY A 141 -10.70 19.82 -13.85
N ASN A 142 -11.96 19.96 -13.47
CA ASN A 142 -12.45 21.09 -12.67
C ASN A 142 -12.02 21.10 -11.20
N ARG A 143 -11.51 19.99 -10.64
CA ARG A 143 -10.96 20.00 -9.27
C ARG A 143 -9.45 20.19 -9.26
N LEU A 144 -8.73 19.81 -10.32
CA LEU A 144 -7.33 20.20 -10.50
C LEU A 144 -7.20 21.70 -10.79
N ALA A 145 -8.16 22.31 -11.49
CA ALA A 145 -8.25 23.75 -11.63
C ALA A 145 -8.46 24.49 -10.29
N ALA A 146 -9.12 23.86 -9.32
CA ALA A 146 -9.26 24.42 -7.96
C ALA A 146 -7.96 24.34 -7.14
N VAL A 147 -6.96 23.55 -7.58
CA VAL A 147 -5.61 23.47 -6.98
C VAL A 147 -4.55 24.21 -7.85
N GLY A 148 -5.00 24.90 -8.91
CA GLY A 148 -4.11 25.73 -9.75
C GLY A 148 -3.26 24.96 -10.75
N ILE A 149 -3.52 23.68 -11.00
CA ILE A 149 -2.83 22.90 -12.03
C ILE A 149 -3.65 23.03 -13.33
N VAL A 150 -3.22 23.92 -14.22
CA VAL A 150 -3.76 24.06 -15.57
C VAL A 150 -3.05 23.04 -16.47
N LEU A 151 -3.79 22.06 -16.96
CA LEU A 151 -3.31 21.26 -18.10
C LEU A 151 -3.36 22.15 -19.33
N VAL A 152 -2.19 22.48 -19.88
CA VAL A 152 -2.08 23.20 -21.14
C VAL A 152 -2.52 22.25 -22.26
N GLU A 153 -3.62 22.55 -22.92
CA GLU A 153 -3.97 21.90 -24.19
C GLU A 153 -2.91 22.33 -25.22
N ASP A 154 -2.15 21.38 -25.75
CA ASP A 154 -1.21 21.62 -26.82
C ASP A 154 -1.95 22.03 -28.09
N HIS A 155 -1.93 23.33 -28.38
CA HIS A 155 -2.22 23.87 -29.70
C HIS A 155 -0.90 24.08 -30.46
N ASP A 156 -0.36 23.01 -31.04
CA ASP A 156 0.49 23.15 -32.21
C ASP A 156 0.58 21.81 -32.97
N GLY A 157 0.01 21.82 -34.14
CA GLY A 157 -0.05 20.68 -35.06
C GLY A 157 1.33 20.32 -35.64
N CYS A 158 2.00 19.36 -35.03
CA CYS A 158 3.08 18.61 -35.67
C CYS A 158 2.88 17.13 -35.30
N THR A 159 2.10 16.45 -36.14
CA THR A 159 1.95 15.00 -36.10
C THR A 159 2.97 14.34 -37.01
N ASN A 160 3.95 13.66 -36.42
CA ASN A 160 4.61 12.53 -37.06
C ASN A 160 3.95 11.26 -36.51
N PRO A 161 3.18 10.53 -37.27
CA PRO A 161 2.55 9.29 -36.80
C PRO A 161 3.61 8.19 -36.73
N ASP A 162 3.83 7.68 -35.53
CA ASP A 162 4.50 6.41 -35.27
C ASP A 162 3.56 5.29 -35.77
N PRO A 163 3.99 4.40 -36.69
CA PRO A 163 3.14 3.34 -37.22
C PRO A 163 2.71 2.27 -36.21
N ASP A 164 3.20 2.32 -34.99
CA ASP A 164 2.82 1.38 -33.90
C ASP A 164 1.94 2.01 -32.81
N ASP A 165 1.46 3.25 -33.00
CA ASP A 165 0.58 3.94 -32.06
C ASP A 165 -0.88 3.46 -32.17
N ARG A 166 -1.20 2.44 -31.40
CA ARG A 166 -2.56 1.89 -31.24
C ARG A 166 -3.54 2.84 -30.54
N ARG A 167 -3.17 4.12 -30.30
CA ARG A 167 -3.98 5.13 -29.59
C ARG A 167 -5.03 5.83 -30.47
N ASN A 168 -5.06 5.61 -31.77
CA ASN A 168 -5.86 6.43 -32.70
C ASN A 168 -7.13 5.79 -33.25
N ASP A 169 -7.47 4.53 -32.91
CA ASP A 169 -8.62 3.88 -33.57
C ASP A 169 -9.99 4.10 -32.91
N ASP A 170 -10.06 4.69 -31.69
CA ASP A 170 -11.33 4.82 -30.94
C ASP A 170 -11.84 6.28 -30.76
N ALA A 171 -11.24 7.28 -31.38
CA ALA A 171 -11.58 8.69 -31.15
C ALA A 171 -12.80 9.23 -31.91
N GLN A 172 -13.59 8.39 -32.60
CA GLN A 172 -14.75 8.82 -33.42
C GLN A 172 -16.06 8.09 -33.09
N ALA A 173 -16.48 8.07 -31.84
CA ALA A 173 -17.89 7.85 -31.56
C ALA A 173 -18.23 8.60 -30.26
N GLY A 174 -19.19 9.52 -30.28
CA GLY A 174 -19.74 10.25 -29.16
C GLY A 174 -20.55 9.34 -28.20
N GLY A 175 -20.00 8.16 -27.84
CA GLY A 175 -20.48 7.26 -26.83
C GLY A 175 -19.64 7.42 -25.56
N GLU A 176 -20.17 7.14 -24.38
CA GLU A 176 -19.43 7.06 -23.14
C GLU A 176 -18.18 6.20 -23.35
N ILE A 177 -17.00 6.81 -23.29
CA ILE A 177 -15.74 6.08 -23.42
C ILE A 177 -15.63 5.20 -22.17
N GLY A 178 -15.83 3.90 -22.32
CA GLY A 178 -15.70 2.92 -21.25
C GLY A 178 -14.27 2.94 -20.68
N LEU A 179 -14.13 2.67 -19.38
CA LEU A 179 -12.82 2.55 -18.75
C LEU A 179 -12.02 1.39 -19.37
N ARG A 180 -10.74 1.62 -19.60
CA ARG A 180 -9.79 0.63 -20.14
C ARG A 180 -9.01 -0.07 -19.02
N PRO A 181 -9.20 -1.37 -18.77
CA PRO A 181 -8.38 -2.13 -17.82
C PRO A 181 -6.90 -2.09 -18.19
N ARG A 182 -6.01 -1.61 -17.31
CA ARG A 182 -4.58 -1.44 -17.62
C ARG A 182 -3.64 -2.10 -16.62
N ALA A 183 -3.91 -1.96 -15.33
CA ALA A 183 -3.02 -2.49 -14.29
C ALA A 183 -3.79 -2.95 -13.06
N VAL A 184 -3.15 -3.78 -12.24
CA VAL A 184 -3.58 -4.09 -10.89
C VAL A 184 -2.43 -3.80 -9.92
N ILE A 185 -2.77 -3.19 -8.77
CA ILE A 185 -1.85 -2.93 -7.66
C ILE A 185 -2.31 -3.77 -6.47
N PRO A 186 -1.87 -5.04 -6.35
CA PRO A 186 -2.04 -5.80 -5.12
C PRO A 186 -1.18 -5.19 -4.02
N VAL A 187 -1.72 -5.18 -2.80
CA VAL A 187 -1.00 -4.69 -1.61
C VAL A 187 -0.65 -5.88 -0.73
N ASP A 188 0.58 -5.97 -0.33
CA ASP A 188 1.08 -6.98 0.60
C ASP A 188 0.81 -6.55 2.04
N LEU A 189 -0.45 -6.62 2.44
CA LEU A 189 -0.93 -6.01 3.66
C LEU A 189 -0.34 -6.70 4.90
N PHE A 190 0.02 -5.89 5.91
CA PHE A 190 0.59 -6.29 7.19
C PHE A 190 1.93 -7.05 7.11
N GLY A 191 2.50 -7.16 5.91
CA GLY A 191 3.77 -7.84 5.67
C GLY A 191 3.64 -9.19 4.97
N LEU A 192 2.42 -9.61 4.64
CA LEU A 192 2.17 -10.87 3.93
C LEU A 192 2.06 -10.59 2.42
N PRO A 193 2.91 -11.16 1.57
CA PRO A 193 2.75 -11.06 0.12
C PRO A 193 1.38 -11.53 -0.34
N ALA A 194 0.80 -10.84 -1.33
CA ALA A 194 -0.47 -11.23 -1.95
C ALA A 194 -0.31 -12.54 -2.74
N ASP A 195 -1.41 -13.15 -3.18
CA ASP A 195 -1.36 -14.35 -4.03
C ASP A 195 -1.01 -13.96 -5.47
N TYR A 196 0.29 -13.71 -5.70
CA TYR A 196 0.79 -13.28 -7.01
C TYR A 196 0.67 -14.34 -8.10
N ASP A 197 0.55 -15.64 -7.77
CA ASP A 197 0.30 -16.68 -8.75
C ASP A 197 -1.14 -16.57 -9.28
N ALA A 198 -2.12 -16.46 -8.38
CA ALA A 198 -3.52 -16.33 -8.79
C ALA A 198 -3.80 -14.96 -9.43
N ILE A 199 -3.32 -13.86 -8.84
CA ILE A 199 -3.47 -12.51 -9.38
C ILE A 199 -2.76 -12.39 -10.73
N GLY A 200 -1.53 -12.92 -10.86
CA GLY A 200 -0.77 -12.93 -12.11
C GLY A 200 -1.47 -13.72 -13.22
N ALA A 201 -2.10 -14.85 -12.89
CA ALA A 201 -2.88 -15.61 -13.84
C ALA A 201 -4.12 -14.84 -14.33
N VAL A 202 -4.81 -14.11 -13.45
CA VAL A 202 -5.90 -13.21 -13.83
C VAL A 202 -5.37 -12.09 -14.72
N ALA A 203 -4.34 -11.37 -14.28
CA ALA A 203 -3.74 -10.26 -15.01
C ALA A 203 -3.28 -10.67 -16.42
N ALA A 204 -2.62 -11.83 -16.56
CA ALA A 204 -2.15 -12.34 -17.84
C ALA A 204 -3.31 -12.62 -18.84
N ARG A 205 -4.43 -13.20 -18.36
CA ARG A 205 -5.61 -13.43 -19.20
C ARG A 205 -6.22 -12.14 -19.74
N HIS A 206 -6.06 -11.04 -19.02
CA HIS A 206 -6.67 -9.77 -19.36
C HIS A 206 -5.68 -8.72 -19.89
N GLY A 207 -4.40 -9.06 -20.00
CA GLY A 207 -3.35 -8.16 -20.50
C GLY A 207 -3.06 -6.98 -19.56
N LEU A 208 -3.17 -7.19 -18.23
CA LEU A 208 -2.91 -6.17 -17.23
C LEU A 208 -1.46 -6.22 -16.75
N ASP A 209 -0.88 -5.05 -16.51
CA ASP A 209 0.36 -4.94 -15.76
C ASP A 209 0.10 -5.16 -14.25
N VAL A 210 0.98 -5.90 -13.58
CA VAL A 210 0.96 -6.08 -12.12
C VAL A 210 2.03 -5.16 -11.52
N VAL A 211 1.62 -4.28 -10.61
CA VAL A 211 2.51 -3.44 -9.80
C VAL A 211 2.39 -3.88 -8.35
N GLU A 212 3.44 -4.47 -7.80
CA GLU A 212 3.47 -4.90 -6.40
C GLU A 212 3.59 -3.68 -5.47
N ASP A 213 2.67 -3.55 -4.51
CA ASP A 213 2.83 -2.64 -3.37
C ASP A 213 3.41 -3.41 -2.17
N ALA A 214 4.74 -3.50 -2.13
CA ALA A 214 5.51 -4.16 -1.08
C ALA A 214 5.86 -3.20 0.09
N ALA A 215 5.16 -2.09 0.24
CA ALA A 215 5.47 -1.10 1.28
C ALA A 215 5.43 -1.66 2.71
N GLN A 216 4.75 -2.78 2.93
CA GLN A 216 4.66 -3.43 4.23
C GLN A 216 5.36 -4.80 4.27
N SER A 217 5.72 -5.36 3.12
CA SER A 217 6.17 -6.76 3.02
C SER A 217 7.66 -6.93 2.72
N PHE A 218 8.44 -5.86 2.59
CA PHE A 218 9.87 -5.99 2.28
C PHE A 218 10.54 -6.93 3.32
N GLY A 219 11.13 -8.03 2.82
CA GLY A 219 11.63 -9.14 3.65
C GLY A 219 10.67 -10.32 3.79
N GLY A 220 9.41 -10.19 3.35
CA GLY A 220 8.47 -11.31 3.21
C GLY A 220 8.79 -12.17 1.98
N GLU A 221 8.19 -13.36 1.95
CA GLU A 221 8.41 -14.33 0.86
C GLU A 221 7.11 -15.07 0.52
N CYS A 222 6.97 -15.40 -0.76
CA CYS A 222 5.97 -16.33 -1.26
C CYS A 222 6.67 -17.41 -2.09
N ARG A 223 6.61 -18.66 -1.64
CA ARG A 223 7.21 -19.84 -2.31
C ARG A 223 8.68 -19.66 -2.69
N GLY A 224 9.45 -19.05 -1.79
CA GLY A 224 10.89 -18.81 -1.97
C GLY A 224 11.24 -17.57 -2.80
N LYS A 225 10.26 -16.85 -3.34
CA LYS A 225 10.45 -15.56 -4.01
C LYS A 225 10.15 -14.42 -3.03
N LYS A 226 11.03 -13.43 -2.97
CA LYS A 226 10.92 -12.32 -2.02
C LYS A 226 9.94 -11.25 -2.50
N ALA A 227 9.26 -10.60 -1.54
CA ALA A 227 8.58 -9.34 -1.78
C ALA A 227 9.56 -8.29 -2.33
N GLY A 228 9.12 -7.52 -3.32
CA GLY A 228 9.97 -6.67 -4.13
C GLY A 228 10.40 -7.29 -5.46
N ALA A 229 9.98 -8.53 -5.75
CA ALA A 229 10.29 -9.21 -7.01
C ALA A 229 9.06 -9.68 -7.79
N PHE A 230 7.84 -9.32 -7.34
CA PHE A 230 6.62 -9.69 -8.02
C PHE A 230 6.18 -8.64 -9.02
N GLY A 231 5.32 -9.07 -9.96
CA GLY A 231 4.80 -8.18 -11.00
C GLY A 231 5.83 -7.67 -11.99
N ARG A 232 5.47 -6.66 -12.74
CA ARG A 232 6.32 -5.99 -13.73
C ARG A 232 7.20 -4.92 -13.10
N ILE A 233 6.67 -4.25 -12.07
CA ILE A 233 7.37 -3.33 -11.17
C ILE A 233 6.91 -3.63 -9.75
N ALA A 234 7.85 -3.68 -8.81
CA ALA A 234 7.54 -3.74 -7.39
C ALA A 234 7.95 -2.42 -6.73
N CYS A 235 7.13 -1.94 -5.78
CA CYS A 235 7.32 -0.68 -5.09
C CYS A 235 7.39 -0.91 -3.59
N THR A 236 8.36 -0.32 -2.89
CA THR A 236 8.43 -0.41 -1.44
C THR A 236 8.67 0.94 -0.79
N SER A 237 8.40 1.00 0.51
CA SER A 237 8.58 2.19 1.35
C SER A 237 9.60 1.90 2.44
N PHE A 238 10.46 2.87 2.68
CA PHE A 238 11.40 2.87 3.80
C PHE A 238 11.03 3.93 4.85
N PHE A 239 9.75 4.28 4.97
CA PHE A 239 9.27 5.09 6.10
C PHE A 239 9.73 4.47 7.42
N PRO A 240 10.08 5.26 8.48
CA PRO A 240 10.77 4.76 9.68
C PRO A 240 10.13 3.55 10.35
N ALA A 241 8.79 3.43 10.30
CA ALA A 241 8.04 2.34 10.92
C ALA A 241 7.94 1.07 10.06
N LYS A 242 8.49 1.05 8.84
CA LYS A 242 8.48 -0.12 7.94
C LYS A 242 9.49 -1.18 8.41
N PRO A 243 9.34 -2.45 7.98
CA PRO A 243 10.28 -3.52 8.34
C PRO A 243 11.75 -3.15 8.12
N LEU A 244 12.08 -2.55 6.97
CA LEU A 244 13.32 -1.82 6.73
C LEU A 244 12.95 -0.34 6.57
N GLY A 245 13.29 0.51 7.54
CA GLY A 245 12.93 1.94 7.52
C GLY A 245 14.15 2.83 7.70
N CYS A 246 14.21 3.98 6.99
CA CYS A 246 15.23 5.01 7.16
C CYS A 246 14.90 5.97 8.32
N TYR A 247 15.56 7.11 8.40
CA TYR A 247 15.27 8.16 9.39
C TYR A 247 14.65 9.40 8.73
N GLY A 248 13.68 9.19 7.88
CA GLY A 248 12.92 10.13 7.10
C GLY A 248 12.09 9.38 6.07
N ASP A 249 11.86 9.96 4.91
CA ASP A 249 11.19 9.28 3.81
C ASP A 249 12.19 8.69 2.82
N ALA A 250 11.87 7.52 2.29
CA ALA A 250 12.54 6.88 1.17
C ALA A 250 11.65 5.76 0.62
N GLY A 251 11.92 5.37 -0.63
CA GLY A 251 11.27 4.25 -1.30
C GLY A 251 12.18 3.65 -2.36
N MET A 252 11.69 2.60 -3.02
CA MET A 252 12.41 1.94 -4.10
C MET A 252 11.46 1.23 -5.04
N CYS A 253 11.76 1.29 -6.34
CA CYS A 253 11.16 0.46 -7.37
C CYS A 253 12.12 -0.66 -7.75
N PHE A 254 11.60 -1.85 -7.99
CA PHE A 254 12.34 -2.99 -8.52
C PHE A 254 11.73 -3.46 -9.84
N THR A 255 12.55 -3.89 -10.79
CA THR A 255 12.08 -4.44 -12.06
C THR A 255 13.19 -5.24 -12.76
N ASP A 256 12.81 -6.21 -13.58
CA ASP A 256 13.72 -6.93 -14.46
C ASP A 256 13.77 -6.32 -15.88
N ASP A 257 12.90 -5.36 -16.18
CA ASP A 257 12.79 -4.71 -17.48
C ASP A 257 13.74 -3.51 -17.60
N ASP A 258 14.70 -3.58 -18.52
CA ASP A 258 15.71 -2.54 -18.74
C ASP A 258 15.08 -1.20 -19.17
N ARG A 259 13.98 -1.22 -19.96
CA ARG A 259 13.30 0.00 -20.42
C ARG A 259 12.57 0.68 -19.28
N LEU A 260 11.88 -0.10 -18.44
CA LEU A 260 11.21 0.44 -17.25
C LEU A 260 12.24 0.99 -16.25
N ALA A 261 13.35 0.29 -16.02
CA ALA A 261 14.41 0.80 -15.16
C ALA A 261 14.99 2.12 -15.66
N ALA A 262 15.21 2.26 -16.96
CA ALA A 262 15.65 3.52 -17.57
C ALA A 262 14.59 4.63 -17.43
N ALA A 263 13.31 4.32 -17.66
CA ALA A 263 12.21 5.25 -17.48
C ALA A 263 12.12 5.74 -16.02
N LEU A 264 12.16 4.84 -15.04
CA LEU A 264 12.12 5.17 -13.61
C LEU A 264 13.29 6.07 -13.21
N ARG A 265 14.52 5.78 -13.67
CA ARG A 265 15.69 6.64 -13.41
C ARG A 265 15.54 8.03 -14.00
N SER A 266 14.94 8.16 -15.17
CA SER A 266 14.61 9.45 -15.79
C SER A 266 13.52 10.19 -15.02
N ILE A 267 12.40 9.54 -14.72
CA ILE A 267 11.23 10.11 -14.04
C ILE A 267 11.65 10.71 -12.67
N ARG A 268 12.46 10.00 -11.88
CA ARG A 268 12.88 10.46 -10.53
C ARG A 268 13.71 11.75 -10.53
N VAL A 269 14.22 12.16 -11.68
CA VAL A 269 15.02 13.40 -11.88
C VAL A 269 14.40 14.29 -12.95
N HIS A 270 13.11 14.59 -12.83
CA HIS A 270 12.37 15.50 -13.71
C HIS A 270 12.26 15.03 -15.17
N GLY A 271 12.32 13.73 -15.45
CA GLY A 271 12.26 13.20 -16.81
C GLY A 271 13.52 13.44 -17.64
N GLN A 272 14.67 13.63 -16.98
CA GLN A 272 15.95 13.90 -17.63
C GLN A 272 16.34 12.78 -18.62
N GLY A 273 16.83 13.20 -19.80
CA GLY A 273 17.43 12.34 -20.82
C GLY A 273 18.92 12.14 -20.61
N SER A 274 19.68 12.09 -21.72
CA SER A 274 21.14 11.94 -21.68
C SER A 274 21.89 13.21 -21.25
N ASP A 275 21.30 14.39 -21.47
CA ASP A 275 21.81 15.67 -21.01
C ASP A 275 21.03 16.20 -19.81
N LYS A 276 21.69 16.98 -18.96
CA LYS A 276 21.10 17.52 -17.72
C LYS A 276 19.88 18.41 -17.96
N TYR A 277 19.83 19.10 -19.07
CA TYR A 277 18.79 20.06 -19.42
C TYR A 277 17.87 19.56 -20.56
N ASP A 278 18.04 18.30 -20.98
CA ASP A 278 17.16 17.62 -21.93
C ASP A 278 16.18 16.75 -21.18
N ASN A 279 14.94 17.23 -20.99
CA ASN A 279 13.87 16.51 -20.32
C ASN A 279 13.03 15.83 -21.38
N VAL A 280 13.19 14.52 -21.55
CA VAL A 280 12.55 13.68 -22.59
C VAL A 280 11.16 13.15 -22.21
N ARG A 281 10.74 13.42 -20.98
CA ARG A 281 9.41 13.09 -20.45
C ARG A 281 9.08 13.93 -19.23
N ILE A 282 7.81 13.92 -18.82
CA ILE A 282 7.42 14.50 -17.54
C ILE A 282 7.93 13.59 -16.41
N GLY A 283 8.52 14.19 -15.40
CA GLY A 283 9.04 13.50 -14.23
C GLY A 283 8.79 14.30 -12.95
N ILE A 284 9.35 13.83 -11.87
CA ILE A 284 9.21 14.44 -10.53
C ILE A 284 10.58 14.67 -9.88
N ASN A 285 10.61 15.41 -8.81
CA ASN A 285 11.74 15.45 -7.89
C ASN A 285 11.61 14.28 -6.90
N GLY A 286 11.87 13.06 -7.37
CA GLY A 286 11.66 11.83 -6.63
C GLY A 286 12.95 11.12 -6.22
N ARG A 287 14.03 11.83 -5.95
CA ARG A 287 15.34 11.24 -5.63
C ARG A 287 15.41 10.73 -4.19
N LEU A 288 16.13 9.62 -3.99
CA LEU A 288 16.55 9.17 -2.67
C LEU A 288 17.75 9.99 -2.19
N ASP A 289 17.65 10.57 -1.00
CA ASP A 289 18.76 11.28 -0.38
C ASP A 289 19.89 10.34 0.03
N THR A 290 21.15 10.74 -0.23
CA THR A 290 22.34 9.93 0.07
C THR A 290 22.45 9.60 1.57
N LEU A 291 22.07 10.54 2.45
CA LEU A 291 22.04 10.28 3.90
C LEU A 291 21.07 9.16 4.27
N GLN A 292 19.87 9.12 3.67
CA GLN A 292 18.91 8.05 3.93
C GLN A 292 19.41 6.70 3.37
N ALA A 293 20.07 6.69 2.20
CA ALA A 293 20.72 5.50 1.67
C ALA A 293 21.81 4.96 2.60
N ALA A 294 22.65 5.84 3.16
CA ALA A 294 23.70 5.49 4.12
C ALA A 294 23.14 4.87 5.40
N ILE A 295 22.01 5.41 5.90
CA ILE A 295 21.27 4.89 7.06
C ILE A 295 20.70 3.51 6.73
N LEU A 296 20.06 3.36 5.57
CA LEU A 296 19.49 2.09 5.12
C LEU A 296 20.55 0.99 4.97
N LEU A 297 21.73 1.30 4.44
CA LEU A 297 22.86 0.36 4.36
C LEU A 297 23.31 -0.11 5.75
N ALA A 298 23.32 0.78 6.76
CA ALA A 298 23.62 0.36 8.13
C ALA A 298 22.54 -0.58 8.68
N LYS A 299 21.26 -0.26 8.51
CA LYS A 299 20.13 -1.08 8.96
C LYS A 299 20.01 -2.39 8.20
N PHE A 300 20.25 -2.38 6.90
CA PHE A 300 20.19 -3.58 6.08
C PHE A 300 21.19 -4.65 6.53
N SER A 301 22.30 -4.27 7.14
CA SER A 301 23.29 -5.24 7.64
C SER A 301 22.77 -6.18 8.72
N ILE A 302 21.71 -5.81 9.45
CA ILE A 302 21.07 -6.66 10.46
C ILE A 302 19.65 -7.08 10.05
N PHE A 303 19.15 -6.58 8.94
CA PHE A 303 17.76 -6.76 8.51
C PHE A 303 17.33 -8.23 8.32
N PRO A 304 18.13 -9.13 7.69
CA PRO A 304 17.74 -10.55 7.59
C PRO A 304 17.51 -11.20 8.96
N GLU A 305 18.37 -10.91 9.95
CA GLU A 305 18.19 -11.38 11.32
C GLU A 305 16.92 -10.78 11.96
N GLU A 306 16.63 -9.51 11.72
CA GLU A 306 15.42 -8.88 12.25
C GLU A 306 14.13 -9.50 11.69
N ILE A 307 14.14 -9.93 10.43
CA ILE A 307 13.03 -10.68 9.83
C ILE A 307 12.84 -12.03 10.55
N ASP A 308 13.90 -12.72 10.90
CA ASP A 308 13.82 -13.99 11.64
C ASP A 308 13.32 -13.75 13.08
N LEU A 309 13.83 -12.73 13.76
CA LEU A 309 13.32 -12.33 15.08
C LEU A 309 11.83 -11.98 15.07
N ARG A 310 11.31 -11.35 13.98
CA ARG A 310 9.87 -11.10 13.83
C ARG A 310 9.07 -12.39 13.70
N GLN A 311 9.60 -13.45 13.05
CA GLN A 311 8.94 -14.77 13.03
C GLN A 311 8.81 -15.32 14.45
N GLU A 312 9.87 -15.21 15.29
CA GLU A 312 9.83 -15.68 16.67
C GLU A 312 8.81 -14.90 17.52
N VAL A 313 8.70 -13.59 17.32
CA VAL A 313 7.69 -12.77 18.00
C VAL A 313 6.29 -13.20 17.57
N ALA A 314 6.03 -13.38 16.27
CA ALA A 314 4.73 -13.82 15.77
C ALA A 314 4.35 -15.20 16.31
N LYS A 315 5.25 -16.16 16.22
CA LYS A 315 5.05 -17.53 16.74
C LYS A 315 4.69 -17.55 18.23
N ARG A 316 5.34 -16.69 19.05
CA ARG A 316 4.98 -16.57 20.46
C ARG A 316 3.58 -15.99 20.64
N TYR A 317 3.19 -14.98 19.84
CA TYR A 317 1.83 -14.45 19.89
C TYR A 317 0.79 -15.49 19.47
N ASP A 318 1.05 -16.25 18.40
CA ASP A 318 0.14 -17.31 17.96
C ASP A 318 -0.12 -18.34 19.07
N ALA A 319 0.95 -18.76 19.78
CA ALA A 319 0.84 -19.69 20.90
C ALA A 319 0.10 -19.09 22.12
N LEU A 320 0.38 -17.83 22.47
CA LEU A 320 -0.22 -17.16 23.62
C LEU A 320 -1.69 -16.77 23.40
N LEU A 321 -2.08 -16.50 22.17
CA LEU A 321 -3.41 -16.01 21.82
C LEU A 321 -4.34 -17.10 21.26
N ALA A 322 -3.83 -18.33 21.14
CA ALA A 322 -4.61 -19.47 20.68
C ALA A 322 -5.90 -19.67 21.51
N GLY A 323 -7.06 -19.69 20.82
CA GLY A 323 -8.36 -19.82 21.49
C GLY A 323 -8.89 -18.58 22.22
N ILE A 324 -8.11 -17.48 22.26
CA ILE A 324 -8.50 -16.21 22.88
C ILE A 324 -9.13 -15.30 21.84
N ILE A 325 -8.43 -15.06 20.74
CA ILE A 325 -8.87 -14.16 19.65
C ILE A 325 -8.35 -14.68 18.30
N LYS A 326 -9.01 -14.30 17.21
CA LYS A 326 -8.56 -14.69 15.85
C LYS A 326 -7.23 -13.99 15.54
N THR A 327 -6.17 -14.80 15.36
CA THR A 327 -4.82 -14.38 14.98
C THR A 327 -4.67 -14.34 13.45
N PRO A 328 -3.64 -13.65 12.91
CA PRO A 328 -3.31 -13.70 11.49
C PRO A 328 -3.04 -15.12 11.02
N VAL A 329 -3.34 -15.39 9.74
CA VAL A 329 -3.08 -16.69 9.10
C VAL A 329 -2.02 -16.48 8.03
N ILE A 330 -0.96 -17.26 8.10
CA ILE A 330 0.07 -17.30 7.05
C ILE A 330 -0.12 -18.58 6.25
N PRO A 331 -0.42 -18.50 4.95
CA PRO A 331 -0.58 -19.68 4.09
C PRO A 331 0.73 -20.48 3.96
N ASP A 332 0.61 -21.77 3.65
CA ASP A 332 1.77 -22.63 3.41
C ASP A 332 2.66 -22.08 2.29
N GLY A 333 3.97 -22.07 2.51
CA GLY A 333 4.94 -21.53 1.57
C GLY A 333 5.12 -20.02 1.63
N TYR A 334 4.44 -19.31 2.55
CA TYR A 334 4.60 -17.88 2.76
C TYR A 334 5.41 -17.56 4.02
N LYS A 335 6.11 -16.43 3.99
CA LYS A 335 6.77 -15.81 5.13
C LYS A 335 6.37 -14.33 5.19
N SER A 336 5.69 -13.92 6.25
CA SER A 336 5.34 -12.50 6.44
C SER A 336 6.54 -11.71 6.96
N ALA A 337 6.72 -10.47 6.52
CA ALA A 337 7.65 -9.53 7.12
C ALA A 337 7.15 -9.00 8.47
N TRP A 338 5.90 -9.28 8.83
CA TRP A 338 5.27 -8.86 10.08
C TRP A 338 5.42 -7.35 10.34
N ALA A 339 5.04 -6.54 9.36
CA ALA A 339 4.98 -5.08 9.56
C ALA A 339 3.99 -4.73 10.68
N GLN A 340 2.88 -5.47 10.76
CA GLN A 340 1.89 -5.42 11.84
C GLN A 340 1.49 -6.85 12.24
N TYR A 341 1.14 -7.02 13.52
CA TYR A 341 0.45 -8.21 14.01
C TYR A 341 -0.99 -7.81 14.33
N SER A 342 -1.89 -8.04 13.36
CA SER A 342 -3.27 -7.54 13.37
C SER A 342 -4.24 -8.62 13.80
N LEU A 343 -5.04 -8.31 14.81
CA LEU A 343 -6.06 -9.20 15.38
C LEU A 343 -7.45 -8.79 14.87
N LEU A 344 -8.37 -9.75 14.78
CA LEU A 344 -9.73 -9.50 14.38
C LEU A 344 -10.69 -9.83 15.54
N ALA A 345 -11.28 -8.81 16.17
CA ALA A 345 -12.33 -8.96 17.18
C ALA A 345 -13.64 -9.49 16.54
N ARG A 346 -14.59 -9.94 17.36
CA ARG A 346 -15.91 -10.40 16.89
C ARG A 346 -16.74 -9.26 16.28
N ASP A 347 -16.63 -8.09 16.91
CA ASP A 347 -17.34 -6.87 16.53
C ASP A 347 -16.56 -5.62 16.98
N ASP A 348 -17.06 -4.43 16.68
CA ASP A 348 -16.47 -3.16 17.04
C ASP A 348 -16.52 -2.87 18.56
N ALA A 349 -17.53 -3.34 19.25
CA ALA A 349 -17.66 -3.21 20.69
C ALA A 349 -16.56 -4.00 21.42
N GLU A 350 -16.32 -5.26 21.02
CA GLU A 350 -15.22 -6.07 21.56
C GLU A 350 -13.86 -5.44 21.22
N ARG A 351 -13.63 -5.00 19.97
CA ARG A 351 -12.39 -4.31 19.60
C ARG A 351 -12.11 -3.13 20.52
N ASN A 352 -13.11 -2.26 20.71
CA ASN A 352 -12.96 -1.06 21.51
C ASN A 352 -12.71 -1.38 22.99
N ALA A 353 -13.39 -2.39 23.53
CA ALA A 353 -13.18 -2.87 24.90
C ALA A 353 -11.78 -3.46 25.10
N LEU A 354 -11.31 -4.29 24.16
CA LEU A 354 -9.95 -4.88 24.21
C LEU A 354 -8.87 -3.81 24.11
N MET A 355 -9.01 -2.85 23.18
CA MET A 355 -8.07 -1.75 23.03
C MET A 355 -8.04 -0.84 24.27
N ALA A 356 -9.19 -0.55 24.88
CA ALA A 356 -9.26 0.20 26.14
C ALA A 356 -8.50 -0.52 27.26
N LYS A 357 -8.72 -1.81 27.42
CA LYS A 357 -8.07 -2.64 28.42
C LYS A 357 -6.54 -2.73 28.23
N LEU A 358 -6.09 -2.89 26.99
CA LEU A 358 -4.67 -2.87 26.64
C LEU A 358 -4.04 -1.52 26.98
N ARG A 359 -4.69 -0.41 26.61
CA ARG A 359 -4.25 0.95 26.92
C ARG A 359 -4.13 1.17 28.43
N ASP A 360 -5.14 0.77 29.20
CA ASP A 360 -5.16 0.90 30.66
C ASP A 360 -4.08 0.03 31.32
N GLY A 361 -3.69 -1.08 30.67
CA GLY A 361 -2.53 -1.90 30.99
C GLY A 361 -1.18 -1.33 30.50
N GLY A 362 -1.15 -0.16 29.87
CA GLY A 362 0.06 0.45 29.33
C GLY A 362 0.59 -0.21 28.05
N VAL A 363 -0.29 -0.86 27.27
CA VAL A 363 0.04 -1.47 25.99
C VAL A 363 -0.50 -0.61 24.85
N PRO A 364 0.35 -0.04 23.98
CA PRO A 364 -0.10 0.71 22.81
C PRO A 364 -0.73 -0.22 21.77
N THR A 365 -1.77 0.26 21.10
CA THR A 365 -2.43 -0.43 19.98
C THR A 365 -2.71 0.55 18.85
N ALA A 366 -2.89 0.02 17.64
CA ALA A 366 -3.23 0.83 16.46
C ALA A 366 -4.32 0.14 15.62
N ILE A 367 -5.02 0.92 14.78
CA ILE A 367 -6.00 0.40 13.83
C ILE A 367 -5.51 0.68 12.41
N TYR A 368 -5.28 -0.36 11.62
CA TYR A 368 -4.91 -0.32 10.21
C TYR A 368 -5.90 -1.18 9.41
N TYR A 369 -6.96 -0.58 8.77
CA TYR A 369 -7.32 0.83 8.71
C TYR A 369 -8.75 1.03 9.24
N PRO A 370 -9.07 2.15 9.92
CA PRO A 370 -10.39 2.32 10.56
C PRO A 370 -11.50 2.61 9.57
N LYS A 371 -11.15 2.95 8.32
CA LYS A 371 -12.09 3.34 7.27
C LYS A 371 -11.54 2.93 5.90
N PRO A 372 -12.26 2.09 5.13
CA PRO A 372 -11.84 1.71 3.78
C PRO A 372 -11.80 2.92 2.84
N LEU A 373 -10.96 2.87 1.80
CA LEU A 373 -10.69 4.00 0.91
C LEU A 373 -11.93 4.50 0.18
N HIS A 374 -12.82 3.62 -0.28
CA HIS A 374 -14.06 4.01 -0.95
C HIS A 374 -15.01 4.83 -0.05
N ARG A 375 -14.83 4.78 1.28
CA ARG A 375 -15.55 5.59 2.26
C ARG A 375 -14.79 6.85 2.68
N GLN A 376 -13.58 7.09 2.19
CA GLN A 376 -12.81 8.30 2.46
C GLN A 376 -13.35 9.49 1.65
N ALA A 377 -13.33 10.68 2.25
CA ALA A 377 -13.77 11.90 1.57
C ALA A 377 -12.98 12.20 0.28
N ALA A 378 -11.71 11.80 0.24
CA ALA A 378 -10.85 11.93 -0.94
C ALA A 378 -11.41 11.19 -2.17
N PHE A 379 -12.13 10.08 -1.96
CA PHE A 379 -12.72 9.27 -3.02
C PHE A 379 -14.24 9.43 -3.15
N ALA A 380 -14.85 10.43 -2.50
CA ALA A 380 -16.29 10.69 -2.58
C ALA A 380 -16.76 11.03 -4.03
N GLY A 381 -15.83 11.34 -4.93
CA GLY A 381 -16.11 11.52 -6.36
C GLY A 381 -16.31 10.21 -7.11
N LEU A 382 -15.79 9.08 -6.59
CA LEU A 382 -15.98 7.74 -7.12
C LEU A 382 -17.33 7.20 -6.61
N ARG A 383 -18.44 7.69 -7.18
CA ARG A 383 -19.78 7.24 -6.77
C ARG A 383 -20.03 5.83 -7.27
N TYR A 384 -20.64 5.00 -6.44
CA TYR A 384 -21.09 3.65 -6.80
C TYR A 384 -22.61 3.63 -7.03
N ASP A 385 -23.11 2.67 -7.80
CA ASP A 385 -24.56 2.53 -8.01
C ASP A 385 -25.26 2.23 -6.67
N GLY A 386 -26.38 2.95 -6.42
CA GLY A 386 -27.11 2.90 -5.15
C GLY A 386 -26.81 4.05 -4.19
N GLU A 387 -25.76 4.86 -4.42
CA GLU A 387 -25.52 6.08 -3.64
C GLU A 387 -26.29 7.28 -4.20
N THR A 388 -27.10 7.95 -3.38
CA THR A 388 -27.72 9.23 -3.74
C THR A 388 -26.77 10.39 -3.43
N ALA A 389 -26.89 11.51 -4.17
CA ALA A 389 -26.04 12.69 -4.00
C ALA A 389 -26.04 13.25 -2.56
N ASN A 390 -27.12 13.06 -1.79
CA ASN A 390 -27.24 13.49 -0.40
C ASN A 390 -26.46 12.59 0.59
N GLN A 391 -26.23 11.33 0.24
CA GLN A 391 -25.51 10.38 1.11
C GLN A 391 -23.99 10.61 1.10
N ALA A 392 -23.43 11.02 -0.04
CA ALA A 392 -22.02 11.41 -0.13
C ALA A 392 -21.68 12.66 0.70
N CYS A 393 -22.66 13.58 0.89
CA CYS A 393 -22.48 14.83 1.64
C CYS A 393 -22.72 14.66 3.16
N SER A 394 -23.58 13.71 3.59
CA SER A 394 -23.89 13.48 5.00
C SER A 394 -22.73 12.83 5.78
N ALA A 395 -21.81 12.14 5.09
CA ALA A 395 -20.58 11.61 5.69
C ALA A 395 -19.66 12.71 6.26
N THR A 396 -19.84 13.97 5.84
CA THR A 396 -19.08 15.13 6.34
C THR A 396 -19.75 15.88 7.49
N ALA A 397 -21.05 15.64 7.75
CA ALA A 397 -21.86 16.47 8.65
C ALA A 397 -22.18 15.86 10.04
N SER A 398 -21.95 14.56 10.25
CA SER A 398 -22.24 13.91 11.54
C SER A 398 -21.09 14.12 12.54
N ARG A 399 -21.18 15.20 13.33
CA ARG A 399 -20.20 15.54 14.39
C ARG A 399 -20.34 14.71 15.68
N ASN A 400 -21.22 13.70 15.74
CA ASN A 400 -21.56 12.96 16.97
C ASN A 400 -21.35 11.45 16.94
N THR A 401 -20.76 10.90 15.89
CA THR A 401 -20.30 9.49 15.89
C THR A 401 -18.79 9.44 16.09
N SER A 402 -18.30 8.44 16.82
CA SER A 402 -16.87 8.20 16.99
C SER A 402 -16.16 8.24 15.62
N PRO A 403 -15.01 8.94 15.50
CA PRO A 403 -14.30 9.00 14.21
C PRO A 403 -14.00 7.58 13.70
N GLY A 404 -14.59 7.20 12.56
CA GLY A 404 -14.27 5.95 11.88
C GLY A 404 -15.38 4.91 11.77
N SER A 405 -16.55 5.08 12.37
CA SER A 405 -17.65 4.13 12.13
C SER A 405 -18.33 4.41 10.78
N PRO A 406 -18.44 3.40 9.88
CA PRO A 406 -19.22 3.55 8.65
C PRO A 406 -20.70 3.78 8.99
N ASP A 407 -21.37 4.60 8.19
CA ASP A 407 -22.82 4.82 8.31
C ASP A 407 -23.55 3.50 8.03
N PRO A 408 -24.24 2.89 9.01
CA PRO A 408 -24.90 1.62 8.85
C PRO A 408 -26.11 1.67 7.88
N SER A 409 -26.54 2.84 7.46
CA SER A 409 -27.64 3.01 6.50
C SER A 409 -27.19 2.84 5.04
N LEU A 410 -25.89 2.81 4.75
CA LEU A 410 -25.36 2.64 3.41
C LEU A 410 -25.13 1.15 3.09
N PRO A 411 -25.53 0.67 1.90
CA PRO A 411 -25.23 -0.71 1.51
C PRO A 411 -23.71 -0.93 1.44
N PRO A 412 -23.21 -2.08 1.90
CA PRO A 412 -21.81 -2.41 1.81
C PRO A 412 -21.44 -2.74 0.35
N PHE A 413 -20.54 -1.96 -0.26
CA PHE A 413 -20.02 -2.26 -1.60
C PHE A 413 -18.88 -3.27 -1.56
N PHE A 414 -18.07 -3.20 -0.50
CA PHE A 414 -16.94 -4.09 -0.25
C PHE A 414 -17.08 -4.67 1.17
N PRO A 415 -17.96 -5.67 1.34
CA PRO A 415 -18.43 -6.11 2.65
C PRO A 415 -17.31 -6.66 3.53
N ILE A 416 -16.30 -7.32 2.96
CA ILE A 416 -15.19 -7.87 3.74
C ILE A 416 -14.28 -6.74 4.26
N SER A 417 -13.93 -5.79 3.40
CA SER A 417 -13.13 -4.62 3.77
C SER A 417 -13.82 -3.77 4.84
N GLU A 418 -15.14 -3.58 4.72
CA GLU A 418 -15.93 -2.80 5.69
C GLU A 418 -16.05 -3.53 7.03
N ASP A 419 -16.25 -4.85 7.03
CA ASP A 419 -16.29 -5.65 8.24
C ASP A 419 -14.92 -5.66 8.95
N CYS A 420 -13.84 -5.87 8.22
CA CYS A 420 -12.48 -5.83 8.77
C CYS A 420 -12.16 -4.47 9.39
N ALA A 421 -12.49 -3.35 8.73
CA ALA A 421 -12.25 -2.01 9.25
C ALA A 421 -12.94 -1.75 10.61
N ARG A 422 -14.10 -2.36 10.85
CA ARG A 422 -14.81 -2.25 12.13
C ARG A 422 -14.14 -3.03 13.26
N ARG A 423 -13.50 -4.16 12.97
CA ARG A 423 -13.09 -5.17 13.96
C ARG A 423 -11.60 -5.29 14.18
N ILE A 424 -10.78 -4.78 13.26
CA ILE A 424 -9.33 -4.98 13.28
C ILE A 424 -8.64 -4.05 14.26
N PHE A 425 -7.58 -4.54 14.91
CA PHE A 425 -6.60 -3.76 15.65
C PHE A 425 -5.27 -4.50 15.72
N SER A 426 -4.17 -3.79 15.93
CA SER A 426 -2.82 -4.33 15.89
C SER A 426 -2.12 -4.19 17.25
N LEU A 427 -1.37 -5.23 17.59
CA LEU A 427 -0.49 -5.28 18.77
C LEU A 427 0.92 -4.77 18.44
N PRO A 428 1.74 -4.41 19.46
CA PRO A 428 3.15 -4.12 19.28
C PRO A 428 3.86 -5.24 18.54
N MET A 429 4.61 -4.89 17.49
CA MET A 429 5.30 -5.86 16.63
C MET A 429 6.63 -5.31 16.15
N HIS A 430 7.72 -5.80 16.76
CA HIS A 430 9.10 -5.45 16.37
C HIS A 430 10.07 -6.57 16.79
N PRO A 431 11.28 -6.65 16.21
CA PRO A 431 12.23 -7.74 16.43
C PRO A 431 12.65 -7.92 17.90
N TYR A 432 12.59 -6.86 18.69
CA TYR A 432 13.10 -6.78 20.06
C TYR A 432 12.01 -6.91 21.12
N LEU A 433 10.81 -7.36 20.74
CA LEU A 433 9.70 -7.50 21.69
C LEU A 433 9.93 -8.71 22.60
N GLU A 434 10.10 -8.43 23.88
CA GLU A 434 10.39 -9.44 24.90
C GLU A 434 9.20 -10.38 25.16
N ALA A 435 9.49 -11.63 25.51
CA ALA A 435 8.47 -12.63 25.83
C ALA A 435 7.58 -12.21 27.02
N SER A 436 8.18 -11.57 28.04
CA SER A 436 7.46 -11.03 29.18
C SER A 436 6.41 -9.98 28.83
N ALA A 437 6.73 -9.13 27.84
CA ALA A 437 5.81 -8.15 27.31
C ALA A 437 4.63 -8.82 26.57
N GLN A 438 4.89 -9.85 25.78
CA GLN A 438 3.85 -10.62 25.09
C GLN A 438 2.96 -11.39 26.07
N GLN A 439 3.52 -11.98 27.13
CA GLN A 439 2.75 -12.64 28.20
C GLN A 439 1.81 -11.65 28.91
N LYS A 440 2.28 -10.41 29.20
CA LYS A 440 1.43 -9.35 29.75
C LYS A 440 0.28 -9.00 28.81
N ILE A 441 0.54 -8.88 27.50
CA ILE A 441 -0.48 -8.59 26.50
C ILE A 441 -1.53 -9.71 26.46
N ALA A 442 -1.10 -10.97 26.41
CA ALA A 442 -1.99 -12.12 26.38
C ALA A 442 -2.87 -12.18 27.63
N ALA A 443 -2.32 -12.00 28.82
CA ALA A 443 -3.08 -11.97 30.08
C ALA A 443 -4.14 -10.87 30.09
N LEU A 444 -3.84 -9.70 29.50
CA LEU A 444 -4.83 -8.64 29.33
C LEU A 444 -5.94 -9.02 28.35
N LEU A 445 -5.68 -9.77 27.30
CA LEU A 445 -6.68 -10.23 26.32
C LEU A 445 -7.51 -11.41 26.85
N GLU A 446 -6.91 -12.31 27.64
CA GLU A 446 -7.55 -13.51 28.20
C GLU A 446 -8.63 -13.18 29.24
N CYS A 447 -8.40 -12.21 30.13
CA CYS A 447 -9.38 -11.82 31.14
C CYS A 447 -10.65 -11.24 30.49
N ARG A 448 -11.56 -12.07 30.03
CA ARG A 448 -12.92 -11.64 29.63
C ARG A 448 -13.60 -11.10 30.90
N ALA A 449 -14.13 -9.87 30.85
CA ALA A 449 -15.02 -9.41 31.92
C ALA A 449 -16.15 -10.44 32.02
N PRO A 450 -16.51 -10.88 33.27
CA PRO A 450 -17.62 -11.80 33.43
C PRO A 450 -18.85 -11.18 32.80
N PHE A 451 -19.51 -11.93 31.91
CA PHE A 451 -20.82 -11.57 31.38
C PHE A 451 -21.75 -11.33 32.56
N LEU A 452 -22.13 -10.09 32.82
CA LEU A 452 -23.30 -9.81 33.68
C LEU A 452 -24.50 -10.34 32.89
N PRO A 453 -25.20 -11.37 33.36
CA PRO A 453 -26.42 -11.82 32.67
C PRO A 453 -27.42 -10.68 32.67
N PHE A 454 -27.98 -10.40 31.50
CA PHE A 454 -29.10 -9.47 31.38
C PHE A 454 -30.10 -9.77 32.48
N SER A 455 -30.30 -8.84 33.42
CA SER A 455 -31.37 -8.91 34.37
C SER A 455 -32.68 -8.90 33.60
N ARG A 456 -33.39 -10.03 33.63
CA ARG A 456 -34.80 -10.07 33.18
C ARG A 456 -35.54 -8.97 33.94
N ALA A 457 -35.91 -7.90 33.24
CA ALA A 457 -36.89 -6.96 33.74
C ALA A 457 -38.14 -7.76 34.11
N LYS A 458 -38.44 -7.85 35.38
CA LYS A 458 -39.75 -8.31 35.88
C LYS A 458 -40.76 -7.26 35.44
N ARG A 459 -41.87 -7.79 34.93
CA ARG A 459 -43.10 -7.05 34.55
C ARG A 459 -43.59 -6.11 35.66
#